data_49d7afed96fa6e787cac07883b4e348b
#
_entry.id   49d7afed96fa6e787cac07883b4e348b
#
_cell.length_a   1.000
_cell.length_b   1.000
_cell.length_c   1.000
_cell.angle_alpha   90.00
_cell.angle_beta   90.00
_cell.angle_gamma   90.00
#
_symmetry.space_group_name_H-M   'P 1'
#
loop_
_entity.id
_entity.type
_entity.pdbx_description
1 polymer ?
#
loop_
_entity_poly.entity_id
_entity_poly.type
_entity_poly.pdbx_seq_one_letter_code
_entity_poly.pdbx_strand_id
1 'polypeptide(L)'
;MSKFTNKTLLITGGTGSFGNAVLNSFLRTDIGEIRIFSRDEKKQDDMRHEFQAKMPEVADKIKFYIGDVRSLESCRGAMHGVDYIFHAAALKQVPSCEFFPMEAVRTNVIGTDNVLTAAIEAGVECVICLSTDKAAYPINAMGITKAIEEKVAVAKSRNSGKTKICCTRYGNVMCSRGSVIPLWIDQIKNGNPITITEPSMTRFIMSLEEAVDLVLFAFEHGENGDLLIQKAPACTIGTQAQAVCELFGGKKEDIKVIGIRHGEKMYETLLTNEECAKAIDMGNFYRVPADNRGLNYDKYFKEGDEKRNTLTEFNSNNTRILNVEETKAKIASLAYIQDELAKVGK
;
A
#
# COMPACT_ATOMS: atom_id res chain seq x y z
N MET A 1 -6.61 1.47 27.63
CA MET A 1 -7.08 0.43 26.72
C MET A 1 -6.79 0.89 25.30
N SER A 2 -6.34 -0.02 24.44
CA SER A 2 -6.11 0.28 23.02
C SER A 2 -7.45 0.66 22.36
N LYS A 3 -7.41 1.50 21.34
CA LYS A 3 -8.56 1.88 20.50
C LYS A 3 -9.24 0.67 19.84
N PHE A 4 -8.51 -0.45 19.74
CA PHE A 4 -8.95 -1.67 19.05
C PHE A 4 -9.47 -2.75 19.99
N THR A 5 -9.51 -2.50 21.31
CA THR A 5 -9.95 -3.49 22.32
C THR A 5 -11.35 -4.01 22.01
N ASN A 6 -11.46 -5.32 21.80
CA ASN A 6 -12.71 -6.02 21.47
C ASN A 6 -13.42 -5.54 20.20
N LYS A 7 -12.71 -4.85 19.29
CA LYS A 7 -13.23 -4.36 18.03
C LYS A 7 -13.09 -5.40 16.90
N THR A 8 -13.88 -5.22 15.84
CA THR A 8 -13.85 -6.02 14.63
C THR A 8 -13.19 -5.24 13.48
N LEU A 9 -12.09 -5.80 12.94
CA LEU A 9 -11.40 -5.28 11.76
C LEU A 9 -11.72 -6.14 10.53
N LEU A 10 -12.20 -5.53 9.45
CA LEU A 10 -12.31 -6.20 8.15
C LEU A 10 -11.15 -5.78 7.25
N ILE A 11 -10.49 -6.78 6.63
CA ILE A 11 -9.39 -6.58 5.69
C ILE A 11 -9.84 -7.09 4.32
N THR A 12 -10.08 -6.18 3.37
CA THR A 12 -10.32 -6.57 1.98
C THR A 12 -8.98 -6.87 1.31
N GLY A 13 -8.92 -7.90 0.48
CA GLY A 13 -7.65 -8.35 -0.08
C GLY A 13 -6.69 -8.94 0.97
N GLY A 14 -7.22 -9.41 2.10
CA GLY A 14 -6.46 -9.92 3.24
C GLY A 14 -5.57 -11.13 2.95
N THR A 15 -5.83 -11.86 1.86
CA THR A 15 -4.96 -12.96 1.39
C THR A 15 -3.72 -12.48 0.61
N GLY A 16 -3.59 -11.18 0.38
CA GLY A 16 -2.39 -10.56 -0.22
C GLY A 16 -1.30 -10.30 0.82
N SER A 17 -0.07 -10.02 0.35
CA SER A 17 1.08 -9.78 1.25
C SER A 17 0.82 -8.67 2.26
N PHE A 18 0.24 -7.55 1.80
CA PHE A 18 -0.02 -6.40 2.69
C PHE A 18 -1.16 -6.68 3.67
N GLY A 19 -2.28 -7.25 3.18
CA GLY A 19 -3.40 -7.62 4.06
C GLY A 19 -2.99 -8.63 5.12
N ASN A 20 -2.13 -9.59 4.78
CA ASN A 20 -1.55 -10.54 5.72
C ASN A 20 -0.64 -9.87 6.77
N ALA A 21 0.18 -8.90 6.36
CA ALA A 21 1.01 -8.16 7.31
C ALA A 21 0.19 -7.34 8.30
N VAL A 22 -0.88 -6.67 7.82
CA VAL A 22 -1.83 -5.97 8.70
C VAL A 22 -2.53 -6.94 9.63
N LEU A 23 -2.99 -8.10 9.15
CA LEU A 23 -3.55 -9.16 10.00
C LEU A 23 -2.60 -9.53 11.12
N ASN A 24 -1.34 -9.87 10.79
CA ASN A 24 -0.34 -10.28 11.78
C ASN A 24 -0.01 -9.17 12.81
N SER A 25 -0.04 -7.91 12.38
CA SER A 25 0.15 -6.77 13.28
C SER A 25 -1.01 -6.64 14.27
N PHE A 26 -2.24 -6.73 13.79
CA PHE A 26 -3.43 -6.62 14.64
C PHE A 26 -3.63 -7.83 15.56
N LEU A 27 -3.21 -9.02 15.17
CA LEU A 27 -3.25 -10.20 16.05
C LEU A 27 -2.39 -10.04 17.32
N ARG A 28 -1.41 -9.13 17.30
CA ARG A 28 -0.59 -8.79 18.47
C ARG A 28 -1.25 -7.76 19.39
N THR A 29 -2.40 -7.24 19.00
CA THR A 29 -3.19 -6.29 19.80
C THR A 29 -4.33 -7.01 20.55
N ASP A 30 -5.11 -6.25 21.28
CA ASP A 30 -6.31 -6.71 21.96
C ASP A 30 -7.58 -6.69 21.07
N ILE A 31 -7.39 -6.75 19.73
CA ILE A 31 -8.48 -6.87 18.74
C ILE A 31 -9.36 -8.09 19.04
N GLY A 32 -10.67 -7.94 18.89
CA GLY A 32 -11.63 -9.03 19.14
C GLY A 32 -11.77 -10.00 17.97
N GLU A 33 -11.96 -9.46 16.78
CA GLU A 33 -12.17 -10.25 15.55
C GLU A 33 -11.49 -9.60 14.35
N ILE A 34 -10.95 -10.41 13.44
CA ILE A 34 -10.41 -9.95 12.15
C ILE A 34 -11.08 -10.74 11.04
N ARG A 35 -11.73 -10.04 10.11
CA ARG A 35 -12.37 -10.62 8.93
C ARG A 35 -11.50 -10.47 7.70
N ILE A 36 -11.20 -11.58 7.05
CA ILE A 36 -10.48 -11.65 5.79
C ILE A 36 -11.51 -11.74 4.65
N PHE A 37 -11.65 -10.66 3.88
CA PHE A 37 -12.58 -10.59 2.77
C PHE A 37 -11.83 -10.69 1.43
N SER A 38 -12.05 -11.78 0.69
CA SER A 38 -11.33 -12.06 -0.56
C SER A 38 -12.15 -13.01 -1.44
N ARG A 39 -11.89 -12.96 -2.75
CA ARG A 39 -12.51 -13.87 -3.74
C ARG A 39 -11.87 -15.26 -3.76
N ASP A 40 -10.61 -15.35 -3.31
CA ASP A 40 -9.77 -16.54 -3.48
C ASP A 40 -9.98 -17.51 -2.30
N GLU A 41 -10.91 -18.45 -2.50
CA GLU A 41 -11.24 -19.49 -1.53
C GLU A 41 -10.01 -20.32 -1.14
N LYS A 42 -9.20 -20.71 -2.15
CA LYS A 42 -8.01 -21.55 -1.91
C LYS A 42 -7.02 -20.86 -0.97
N LYS A 43 -6.74 -19.58 -1.21
CA LYS A 43 -5.83 -18.82 -0.31
C LYS A 43 -6.42 -18.62 1.08
N GLN A 44 -7.73 -18.45 1.21
CA GLN A 44 -8.38 -18.37 2.51
C GLN A 44 -8.27 -19.69 3.27
N ASP A 45 -8.44 -20.81 2.57
CA ASP A 45 -8.33 -22.14 3.15
C ASP A 45 -6.88 -22.44 3.60
N ASP A 46 -5.90 -22.14 2.75
CA ASP A 46 -4.47 -22.26 3.09
C ASP A 46 -4.13 -21.41 4.32
N MET A 47 -4.59 -20.17 4.37
CA MET A 47 -4.41 -19.27 5.51
C MET A 47 -5.04 -19.82 6.79
N ARG A 48 -6.26 -20.36 6.71
CA ARG A 48 -6.94 -20.97 7.85
C ARG A 48 -6.13 -22.10 8.44
N HIS A 49 -5.67 -23.03 7.60
CA HIS A 49 -4.86 -24.17 8.04
C HIS A 49 -3.51 -23.72 8.61
N GLU A 50 -2.88 -22.72 7.99
CA GLU A 50 -1.61 -22.17 8.48
C GLU A 50 -1.76 -21.56 9.89
N PHE A 51 -2.77 -20.73 10.14
CA PHE A 51 -3.00 -20.14 11.46
C PHE A 51 -3.40 -21.17 12.50
N GLN A 52 -4.24 -22.15 12.13
CA GLN A 52 -4.59 -23.25 13.04
C GLN A 52 -3.36 -24.10 13.45
N ALA A 53 -2.42 -24.29 12.52
CA ALA A 53 -1.22 -25.08 12.79
C ALA A 53 -0.14 -24.30 13.57
N LYS A 54 0.08 -23.01 13.23
CA LYS A 54 1.19 -22.21 13.76
C LYS A 54 0.82 -21.31 14.94
N MET A 55 -0.43 -20.86 15.00
CA MET A 55 -0.91 -19.87 15.98
C MET A 55 -2.34 -20.22 16.45
N PRO A 56 -2.57 -21.43 17.02
CA PRO A 56 -3.91 -21.90 17.38
C PRO A 56 -4.59 -21.00 18.41
N GLU A 57 -3.83 -20.32 19.27
CA GLU A 57 -4.34 -19.43 20.33
C GLU A 57 -5.04 -18.16 19.81
N VAL A 58 -4.75 -17.77 18.57
CA VAL A 58 -5.37 -16.59 17.94
C VAL A 58 -6.19 -16.94 16.70
N ALA A 59 -6.14 -18.19 16.22
CA ALA A 59 -6.83 -18.62 15.01
C ALA A 59 -8.34 -18.37 15.07
N ASP A 60 -8.96 -18.49 16.23
CA ASP A 60 -10.40 -18.28 16.42
C ASP A 60 -10.82 -16.80 16.25
N LYS A 61 -9.89 -15.86 16.36
CA LYS A 61 -10.15 -14.44 16.09
C LYS A 61 -10.29 -14.15 14.60
N ILE A 62 -9.79 -15.03 13.72
CA ILE A 62 -9.78 -14.83 12.28
C ILE A 62 -11.01 -15.47 11.65
N LYS A 63 -11.80 -14.66 10.94
CA LYS A 63 -12.98 -15.11 10.21
C LYS A 63 -12.77 -14.89 8.70
N PHE A 64 -13.12 -15.88 7.90
CA PHE A 64 -12.92 -15.87 6.47
C PHE A 64 -14.26 -15.65 5.75
N TYR A 65 -14.30 -14.60 4.92
CA TYR A 65 -15.46 -14.21 4.14
C TYR A 65 -15.11 -14.28 2.66
N ILE A 66 -15.75 -15.20 1.92
CA ILE A 66 -15.62 -15.25 0.46
C ILE A 66 -16.51 -14.16 -0.12
N GLY A 67 -15.94 -13.25 -0.92
CA GLY A 67 -16.70 -12.19 -1.54
C GLY A 67 -15.86 -11.31 -2.47
N ASP A 68 -16.54 -10.46 -3.22
CA ASP A 68 -15.95 -9.60 -4.24
C ASP A 68 -16.30 -8.13 -3.99
N VAL A 69 -15.30 -7.27 -3.86
CA VAL A 69 -15.48 -5.82 -3.68
C VAL A 69 -16.25 -5.17 -4.85
N ARG A 70 -16.26 -5.80 -6.04
CA ARG A 70 -17.01 -5.33 -7.20
C ARG A 70 -18.53 -5.51 -7.04
N SER A 71 -18.98 -6.25 -6.03
CA SER A 71 -20.38 -6.43 -5.67
C SER A 71 -20.70 -5.70 -4.38
N LEU A 72 -21.56 -4.70 -4.45
CA LEU A 72 -22.00 -3.96 -3.26
C LEU A 72 -22.73 -4.89 -2.26
N GLU A 73 -23.54 -5.82 -2.74
CA GLU A 73 -24.25 -6.78 -1.91
C GLU A 73 -23.27 -7.68 -1.14
N SER A 74 -22.22 -8.16 -1.81
CA SER A 74 -21.14 -8.92 -1.17
C SER A 74 -20.42 -8.12 -0.07
N CYS A 75 -20.17 -6.83 -0.32
CA CYS A 75 -19.59 -5.94 0.68
C CYS A 75 -20.53 -5.76 1.90
N ARG A 76 -21.82 -5.50 1.67
CA ARG A 76 -22.82 -5.34 2.74
C ARG A 76 -22.86 -6.56 3.65
N GLY A 77 -22.87 -7.77 3.07
CA GLY A 77 -22.91 -9.02 3.83
C GLY A 77 -21.72 -9.21 4.77
N ALA A 78 -20.52 -8.72 4.39
CA ALA A 78 -19.31 -8.87 5.20
C ALA A 78 -19.15 -7.78 6.29
N MET A 79 -19.86 -6.64 6.19
CA MET A 79 -19.61 -5.45 7.03
C MET A 79 -20.52 -5.35 8.26
N HIS A 80 -21.47 -6.25 8.44
CA HIS A 80 -22.34 -6.21 9.62
C HIS A 80 -21.52 -6.37 10.91
N GLY A 81 -21.57 -5.36 11.80
CA GLY A 81 -20.82 -5.37 13.08
C GLY A 81 -19.33 -5.14 12.95
N VAL A 82 -18.85 -4.58 11.81
CA VAL A 82 -17.45 -4.20 11.62
C VAL A 82 -17.24 -2.78 12.16
N ASP A 83 -16.15 -2.61 12.94
CA ASP A 83 -15.77 -1.30 13.48
C ASP A 83 -14.72 -0.59 12.58
N TYR A 84 -13.75 -1.35 12.06
CA TYR A 84 -12.63 -0.84 11.26
C TYR A 84 -12.48 -1.59 9.95
N ILE A 85 -12.07 -0.89 8.89
CA ILE A 85 -11.80 -1.51 7.60
C ILE A 85 -10.42 -1.07 7.11
N PHE A 86 -9.59 -2.05 6.73
CA PHE A 86 -8.44 -1.84 5.89
C PHE A 86 -8.74 -2.33 4.48
N HIS A 87 -8.92 -1.38 3.55
CA HIS A 87 -9.25 -1.69 2.15
C HIS A 87 -7.99 -1.79 1.30
N ALA A 88 -7.53 -3.03 1.05
CA ALA A 88 -6.34 -3.34 0.27
C ALA A 88 -6.61 -4.19 -0.99
N ALA A 89 -7.88 -4.49 -1.29
CA ALA A 89 -8.24 -5.21 -2.50
C ALA A 89 -8.06 -4.33 -3.74
N ALA A 90 -7.10 -4.66 -4.60
CA ALA A 90 -6.82 -3.91 -5.82
C ALA A 90 -6.16 -4.78 -6.89
N LEU A 91 -6.26 -4.38 -8.14
CA LEU A 91 -5.35 -4.78 -9.20
C LEU A 91 -4.14 -3.83 -9.18
N LYS A 92 -2.93 -4.39 -9.00
CA LYS A 92 -1.70 -3.60 -8.79
C LYS A 92 -0.62 -3.80 -9.84
N GLN A 93 -0.76 -4.79 -10.72
CA GLN A 93 0.23 -5.06 -11.75
C GLN A 93 0.02 -4.13 -12.95
N VAL A 94 1.01 -3.28 -13.22
CA VAL A 94 0.93 -2.31 -14.31
C VAL A 94 0.62 -2.97 -15.65
N PRO A 95 1.33 -4.04 -16.11
CA PRO A 95 0.99 -4.66 -17.40
C PRO A 95 -0.44 -5.18 -17.46
N SER A 96 -0.90 -5.86 -16.41
CA SER A 96 -2.25 -6.39 -16.37
C SER A 96 -3.32 -5.30 -16.45
N CYS A 97 -3.08 -4.15 -15.79
CA CYS A 97 -4.00 -3.02 -15.84
C CYS A 97 -4.01 -2.33 -17.20
N GLU A 98 -2.86 -2.26 -17.88
CA GLU A 98 -2.77 -1.73 -19.25
C GLU A 98 -3.56 -2.59 -20.24
N PHE A 99 -3.44 -3.92 -20.15
CA PHE A 99 -4.17 -4.84 -21.04
C PHE A 99 -5.67 -4.96 -20.69
N PHE A 100 -6.02 -4.79 -19.41
CA PHE A 100 -7.40 -4.93 -18.90
C PHE A 100 -7.82 -3.71 -18.06
N PRO A 101 -7.83 -2.49 -18.62
CA PRO A 101 -8.07 -1.27 -17.84
C PRO A 101 -9.45 -1.25 -17.19
N MET A 102 -10.47 -1.83 -17.82
CA MET A 102 -11.81 -1.90 -17.23
C MET A 102 -11.88 -2.83 -16.01
N GLU A 103 -11.04 -3.87 -15.93
CA GLU A 103 -10.96 -4.70 -14.74
C GLU A 103 -10.28 -3.94 -13.58
N ALA A 104 -9.29 -3.08 -13.91
CA ALA A 104 -8.69 -2.15 -12.95
C ALA A 104 -9.73 -1.13 -12.45
N VAL A 105 -10.52 -0.53 -13.35
CA VAL A 105 -11.62 0.39 -12.98
C VAL A 105 -12.63 -0.32 -12.08
N ARG A 106 -13.12 -1.50 -12.47
CA ARG A 106 -14.11 -2.26 -11.68
C ARG A 106 -13.61 -2.60 -10.28
N THR A 107 -12.32 -2.96 -10.15
CA THR A 107 -11.76 -3.37 -8.87
C THR A 107 -11.31 -2.16 -8.03
N ASN A 108 -10.49 -1.29 -8.60
CA ASN A 108 -9.86 -0.20 -7.84
C ASN A 108 -10.80 0.98 -7.61
N VAL A 109 -11.69 1.28 -8.58
CA VAL A 109 -12.60 2.44 -8.49
C VAL A 109 -13.97 2.01 -7.96
N ILE A 110 -14.69 1.16 -8.71
CA ILE A 110 -16.05 0.74 -8.33
C ILE A 110 -15.99 -0.13 -7.06
N GLY A 111 -14.97 -0.98 -6.93
CA GLY A 111 -14.77 -1.78 -5.72
C GLY A 111 -14.58 -0.92 -4.48
N THR A 112 -13.81 0.14 -4.57
CA THR A 112 -13.64 1.11 -3.47
C THR A 112 -14.94 1.85 -3.18
N ASP A 113 -15.67 2.31 -4.20
CA ASP A 113 -16.98 2.95 -4.01
C ASP A 113 -17.97 2.03 -3.28
N ASN A 114 -18.03 0.75 -3.65
CA ASN A 114 -18.87 -0.26 -3.00
C ASN A 114 -18.47 -0.48 -1.53
N VAL A 115 -17.16 -0.64 -1.27
CA VAL A 115 -16.65 -0.84 0.10
C VAL A 115 -17.00 0.36 0.98
N LEU A 116 -16.77 1.58 0.50
CA LEU A 116 -17.06 2.80 1.25
C LEU A 116 -18.58 3.01 1.46
N THR A 117 -19.40 2.71 0.43
CA THR A 117 -20.85 2.76 0.54
C THR A 117 -21.35 1.80 1.63
N ALA A 118 -20.95 0.55 1.57
CA ALA A 118 -21.35 -0.45 2.55
C ALA A 118 -20.81 -0.14 3.96
N ALA A 119 -19.61 0.42 4.08
CA ALA A 119 -19.01 0.84 5.34
C ALA A 119 -19.84 1.97 6.01
N ILE A 120 -20.23 2.99 5.22
CA ILE A 120 -21.05 4.10 5.70
C ILE A 120 -22.45 3.59 6.14
N GLU A 121 -23.07 2.75 5.33
CA GLU A 121 -24.37 2.13 5.66
C GLU A 121 -24.31 1.28 6.93
N ALA A 122 -23.21 0.56 7.15
CA ALA A 122 -23.00 -0.27 8.35
C ALA A 122 -22.57 0.55 9.59
N GLY A 123 -22.25 1.82 9.44
CA GLY A 123 -21.78 2.69 10.53
C GLY A 123 -20.38 2.37 11.03
N VAL A 124 -19.49 1.88 10.14
CA VAL A 124 -18.08 1.60 10.44
C VAL A 124 -17.38 2.86 10.97
N GLU A 125 -16.58 2.73 12.01
CA GLU A 125 -15.91 3.88 12.64
C GLU A 125 -14.84 4.50 11.74
N CYS A 126 -14.02 3.67 11.11
CA CYS A 126 -12.92 4.15 10.26
C CYS A 126 -12.57 3.17 9.14
N VAL A 127 -12.37 3.72 7.93
CA VAL A 127 -11.89 3.01 6.75
C VAL A 127 -10.57 3.62 6.30
N ILE A 128 -9.54 2.78 6.14
CA ILE A 128 -8.27 3.17 5.54
C ILE A 128 -8.18 2.52 4.15
N CYS A 129 -8.13 3.35 3.11
CA CYS A 129 -7.95 2.94 1.72
C CYS A 129 -6.46 2.94 1.36
N LEU A 130 -5.97 1.81 0.86
CA LEU A 130 -4.58 1.63 0.49
C LEU A 130 -4.31 2.21 -0.91
N SER A 131 -3.53 3.28 -1.01
CA SER A 131 -3.09 3.86 -2.28
C SER A 131 -1.59 3.57 -2.57
N THR A 132 -0.96 4.33 -3.43
CA THR A 132 0.41 4.10 -3.95
C THR A 132 1.03 5.40 -4.48
N ASP A 133 2.36 5.47 -4.51
CA ASP A 133 3.14 6.50 -5.20
C ASP A 133 2.73 6.68 -6.68
N LYS A 134 2.23 5.63 -7.32
CA LYS A 134 1.79 5.66 -8.72
C LYS A 134 0.48 6.41 -8.95
N ALA A 135 -0.24 6.75 -7.87
CA ALA A 135 -1.41 7.63 -7.91
C ALA A 135 -1.03 9.13 -8.03
N ALA A 136 0.20 9.50 -7.62
CA ALA A 136 0.74 10.84 -7.83
C ALA A 136 1.30 10.97 -9.26
N TYR A 137 0.84 11.95 -10.02
CA TYR A 137 1.18 12.14 -11.43
C TYR A 137 1.10 10.82 -12.24
N PRO A 138 -0.07 10.18 -12.31
CA PRO A 138 -0.21 8.84 -12.87
C PRO A 138 0.01 8.83 -14.39
N ILE A 139 0.77 7.84 -14.89
CA ILE A 139 1.06 7.66 -16.32
C ILE A 139 0.59 6.33 -16.89
N ASN A 140 0.03 5.46 -16.06
CA ASN A 140 -0.47 4.14 -16.46
C ASN A 140 -1.84 3.84 -15.85
N ALA A 141 -2.57 2.88 -16.42
CA ALA A 141 -3.93 2.54 -16.02
C ALA A 141 -4.05 2.19 -14.54
N MET A 142 -3.06 1.49 -13.97
CA MET A 142 -3.04 1.17 -12.55
C MET A 142 -2.97 2.45 -11.70
N GLY A 143 -2.02 3.33 -11.97
CA GLY A 143 -1.87 4.60 -11.26
C GLY A 143 -3.08 5.52 -11.44
N ILE A 144 -3.65 5.61 -12.66
CA ILE A 144 -4.85 6.40 -12.94
C ILE A 144 -6.04 5.90 -12.12
N THR A 145 -6.27 4.58 -12.07
CA THR A 145 -7.37 4.01 -11.27
C THR A 145 -7.17 4.22 -9.78
N LYS A 146 -5.94 4.17 -9.28
CA LYS A 146 -5.63 4.46 -7.87
C LYS A 146 -5.77 5.96 -7.54
N ALA A 147 -5.43 6.85 -8.47
CA ALA A 147 -5.68 8.29 -8.32
C ALA A 147 -7.18 8.59 -8.25
N ILE A 148 -8.00 7.93 -9.08
CA ILE A 148 -9.47 8.05 -9.01
C ILE A 148 -9.99 7.47 -7.69
N GLU A 149 -9.46 6.34 -7.22
CA GLU A 149 -9.80 5.76 -5.92
C GLU A 149 -9.63 6.77 -4.77
N GLU A 150 -8.50 7.50 -4.72
CA GLU A 150 -8.27 8.55 -3.73
C GLU A 150 -9.35 9.65 -3.83
N LYS A 151 -9.71 10.06 -5.05
CA LYS A 151 -10.78 11.06 -5.25
C LYS A 151 -12.15 10.55 -4.81
N VAL A 152 -12.46 9.28 -5.06
CA VAL A 152 -13.69 8.63 -4.58
C VAL A 152 -13.72 8.61 -3.05
N ALA A 153 -12.61 8.24 -2.40
CA ALA A 153 -12.52 8.22 -0.94
C ALA A 153 -12.75 9.61 -0.33
N VAL A 154 -12.08 10.65 -0.87
CA VAL A 154 -12.30 12.05 -0.45
C VAL A 154 -13.73 12.53 -0.72
N ALA A 155 -14.31 12.15 -1.86
CA ALA A 155 -15.71 12.52 -2.17
C ALA A 155 -16.70 11.88 -1.18
N LYS A 156 -16.53 10.59 -0.89
CA LYS A 156 -17.35 9.85 0.09
C LYS A 156 -17.19 10.39 1.50
N SER A 157 -16.00 10.82 1.91
CA SER A 157 -15.77 11.36 3.25
C SER A 157 -16.62 12.59 3.57
N ARG A 158 -17.00 13.39 2.57
CA ARG A 158 -17.85 14.59 2.78
C ARG A 158 -19.25 14.27 3.30
N ASN A 159 -19.78 13.08 3.01
CA ASN A 159 -21.12 12.65 3.39
C ASN A 159 -21.10 11.32 4.15
N SER A 160 -19.99 10.99 4.81
CA SER A 160 -19.79 9.69 5.48
C SER A 160 -20.40 9.60 6.89
N GLY A 161 -21.08 10.64 7.36
CA GLY A 161 -21.69 10.66 8.70
C GLY A 161 -20.63 10.48 9.80
N LYS A 162 -20.69 9.39 10.53
CA LYS A 162 -19.72 9.06 11.59
C LYS A 162 -18.50 8.29 11.09
N THR A 163 -18.56 7.74 9.89
CA THR A 163 -17.50 6.92 9.32
C THR A 163 -16.34 7.82 8.86
N LYS A 164 -15.20 7.66 9.48
CA LYS A 164 -13.97 8.31 9.05
C LYS A 164 -13.36 7.54 7.87
N ILE A 165 -12.99 8.23 6.80
CA ILE A 165 -12.38 7.65 5.60
C ILE A 165 -11.06 8.36 5.36
N CYS A 166 -9.95 7.59 5.30
CA CYS A 166 -8.63 8.11 4.97
C CYS A 166 -7.99 7.25 3.88
N CYS A 167 -7.05 7.84 3.16
CA CYS A 167 -6.16 7.12 2.26
C CYS A 167 -4.74 7.09 2.82
N THR A 168 -3.99 6.03 2.50
CA THR A 168 -2.56 5.94 2.77
C THR A 168 -1.80 5.78 1.45
N ARG A 169 -0.73 6.54 1.26
CA ARG A 169 0.13 6.47 0.08
C ARG A 169 1.56 6.17 0.52
N TYR A 170 2.18 5.16 -0.10
CA TYR A 170 3.53 4.72 0.20
C TYR A 170 4.26 4.32 -1.09
N GLY A 171 5.58 4.22 -1.01
CA GLY A 171 6.45 3.84 -2.12
C GLY A 171 6.52 2.33 -2.34
N ASN A 172 7.62 1.89 -2.95
CA ASN A 172 7.83 0.47 -3.22
C ASN A 172 8.09 -0.31 -1.92
N VAL A 173 7.23 -1.29 -1.64
CA VAL A 173 7.44 -2.23 -0.54
C VAL A 173 8.33 -3.37 -1.02
N MET A 174 9.51 -3.50 -0.39
CA MET A 174 10.50 -4.52 -0.72
C MET A 174 9.93 -5.93 -0.49
N CYS A 175 10.35 -6.88 -1.31
CA CYS A 175 9.99 -8.29 -1.24
C CYS A 175 8.47 -8.58 -1.25
N SER A 176 7.64 -7.60 -1.65
CA SER A 176 6.22 -7.84 -1.89
C SER A 176 6.03 -8.76 -3.10
N ARG A 177 4.92 -9.51 -3.14
CA ARG A 177 4.63 -10.46 -4.23
C ARG A 177 4.70 -9.78 -5.59
N GLY A 178 5.52 -10.34 -6.50
CA GLY A 178 5.74 -9.82 -7.85
C GLY A 178 6.65 -8.59 -7.90
N SER A 179 7.42 -8.31 -6.84
CA SER A 179 8.45 -7.25 -6.83
C SER A 179 9.78 -7.75 -7.39
N VAL A 180 10.70 -6.81 -7.67
CA VAL A 180 11.96 -7.09 -8.38
C VAL A 180 12.96 -7.88 -7.55
N ILE A 181 13.03 -7.70 -6.22
CA ILE A 181 14.02 -8.38 -5.37
C ILE A 181 13.85 -9.91 -5.42
N PRO A 182 12.66 -10.50 -5.19
CA PRO A 182 12.48 -11.94 -5.37
C PRO A 182 12.84 -12.44 -6.77
N LEU A 183 12.50 -11.70 -7.82
CA LEU A 183 12.87 -12.03 -9.19
C LEU A 183 14.39 -12.11 -9.36
N TRP A 184 15.13 -11.14 -8.83
CA TRP A 184 16.60 -11.14 -8.93
C TRP A 184 17.25 -12.27 -8.13
N ILE A 185 16.71 -12.59 -6.94
CA ILE A 185 17.17 -13.75 -6.15
C ILE A 185 16.96 -15.03 -6.93
N ASP A 186 15.81 -15.22 -7.57
CA ASP A 186 15.53 -16.39 -8.40
C ASP A 186 16.46 -16.44 -9.62
N GLN A 187 16.76 -15.31 -10.26
CA GLN A 187 17.70 -15.23 -11.36
C GLN A 187 19.10 -15.67 -10.91
N ILE A 188 19.61 -15.16 -9.78
CA ILE A 188 20.93 -15.55 -9.24
C ILE A 188 20.97 -17.04 -8.92
N LYS A 189 19.96 -17.57 -8.22
CA LYS A 189 19.90 -18.99 -7.83
C LYS A 189 19.91 -19.94 -9.04
N ASN A 190 19.32 -19.50 -10.14
CA ASN A 190 19.27 -20.27 -11.39
C ASN A 190 20.46 -20.00 -12.33
N GLY A 191 21.49 -19.25 -11.87
CA GLY A 191 22.67 -18.91 -12.67
C GLY A 191 22.37 -17.96 -13.84
N ASN A 192 21.25 -17.24 -13.79
CA ASN A 192 20.87 -16.27 -14.80
C ASN A 192 21.33 -14.86 -14.39
N PRO A 193 21.62 -13.98 -15.37
CA PRO A 193 21.92 -12.59 -15.10
C PRO A 193 20.72 -11.87 -14.48
N ILE A 194 20.99 -10.96 -13.54
CA ILE A 194 19.98 -10.02 -13.05
C ILE A 194 19.56 -9.07 -14.18
N THR A 195 18.27 -8.92 -14.40
CA THR A 195 17.74 -7.98 -15.38
C THR A 195 17.21 -6.72 -14.72
N ILE A 196 17.69 -5.55 -15.13
CA ILE A 196 17.24 -4.24 -14.66
C ILE A 196 16.80 -3.38 -15.85
N THR A 197 15.88 -2.45 -15.62
CA THR A 197 15.35 -1.57 -16.68
C THR A 197 16.33 -0.45 -17.01
N GLU A 198 16.50 0.48 -16.10
CA GLU A 198 17.43 1.62 -16.21
C GLU A 198 18.13 1.82 -14.87
N PRO A 199 19.47 1.74 -14.81
CA PRO A 199 20.22 1.81 -13.56
C PRO A 199 20.00 3.09 -12.75
N SER A 200 19.78 4.21 -13.42
CA SER A 200 19.62 5.54 -12.80
C SER A 200 18.23 5.80 -12.26
N MET A 201 17.22 4.98 -12.59
CA MET A 201 15.89 5.11 -12.00
C MET A 201 15.96 5.02 -10.48
N THR A 202 15.24 5.91 -9.80
CA THR A 202 15.13 5.85 -8.34
C THR A 202 13.78 5.28 -7.90
N ARG A 203 13.80 4.56 -6.80
CA ARG A 203 12.60 4.03 -6.15
C ARG A 203 12.68 4.24 -4.66
N PHE A 204 11.55 4.62 -4.06
CA PHE A 204 11.43 4.54 -2.61
C PHE A 204 11.59 3.10 -2.17
N ILE A 205 12.24 2.88 -1.04
CA ILE A 205 12.42 1.56 -0.46
C ILE A 205 11.95 1.54 0.99
N MET A 206 11.01 0.63 1.27
CA MET A 206 10.48 0.45 2.60
C MET A 206 10.18 -1.01 2.87
N SER A 207 10.19 -1.39 4.13
CA SER A 207 9.76 -2.71 4.56
C SER A 207 8.23 -2.81 4.58
N LEU A 208 7.75 -4.03 4.72
CA LEU A 208 6.32 -4.27 4.90
C LEU A 208 5.84 -3.78 6.27
N GLU A 209 6.70 -3.89 7.28
CA GLU A 209 6.46 -3.40 8.63
C GLU A 209 6.30 -1.87 8.64
N GLU A 210 7.24 -1.13 8.02
CA GLU A 210 7.14 0.32 7.87
C GLU A 210 5.83 0.73 7.18
N ALA A 211 5.39 -0.03 6.18
CA ALA A 211 4.13 0.23 5.49
C ALA A 211 2.89 -0.05 6.38
N VAL A 212 2.97 -1.05 7.27
CA VAL A 212 1.92 -1.32 8.27
C VAL A 212 1.87 -0.21 9.32
N ASP A 213 3.02 0.34 9.74
CA ASP A 213 3.07 1.47 10.68
C ASP A 213 2.31 2.68 10.16
N LEU A 214 2.36 2.97 8.85
CA LEU A 214 1.54 4.01 8.23
C LEU A 214 0.02 3.71 8.38
N VAL A 215 -0.39 2.45 8.23
CA VAL A 215 -1.81 2.07 8.39
C VAL A 215 -2.25 2.26 9.84
N LEU A 216 -1.45 1.84 10.81
CA LEU A 216 -1.74 2.04 12.24
C LEU A 216 -1.79 3.54 12.57
N PHE A 217 -0.82 4.31 12.09
CA PHE A 217 -0.79 5.77 12.24
C PHE A 217 -2.06 6.42 11.64
N ALA A 218 -2.51 5.95 10.48
CA ALA A 218 -3.72 6.46 9.85
C ALA A 218 -4.99 6.16 10.65
N PHE A 219 -5.11 4.97 11.23
CA PHE A 219 -6.22 4.66 12.12
C PHE A 219 -6.22 5.56 13.36
N GLU A 220 -5.05 5.84 13.93
CA GLU A 220 -4.92 6.61 15.18
C GLU A 220 -5.08 8.11 14.96
N HIS A 221 -4.42 8.68 13.96
CA HIS A 221 -4.21 10.11 13.79
C HIS A 221 -4.88 10.73 12.57
N GLY A 222 -5.36 9.92 11.62
CA GLY A 222 -6.01 10.43 10.43
C GLY A 222 -7.34 11.13 10.77
N GLU A 223 -7.64 12.19 10.05
CA GLU A 223 -8.95 12.87 10.05
C GLU A 223 -9.71 12.53 8.78
N ASN A 224 -11.02 12.80 8.80
CA ASN A 224 -11.87 12.38 7.69
C ASN A 224 -11.50 13.08 6.37
N GLY A 225 -11.21 12.28 5.35
CA GLY A 225 -10.78 12.72 4.02
C GLY A 225 -9.26 12.88 3.86
N ASP A 226 -8.47 12.63 4.89
CA ASP A 226 -7.01 12.77 4.83
C ASP A 226 -6.36 11.77 3.88
N LEU A 227 -5.28 12.23 3.25
CA LEU A 227 -4.27 11.39 2.63
C LEU A 227 -3.00 11.42 3.49
N LEU A 228 -2.59 10.26 3.99
CA LEU A 228 -1.41 10.08 4.82
C LEU A 228 -0.29 9.40 4.03
N ILE A 229 0.92 9.91 4.15
CA ILE A 229 2.04 9.54 3.31
C ILE A 229 3.24 9.16 4.16
N GLN A 230 3.83 7.99 3.88
CA GLN A 230 5.07 7.54 4.51
C GLN A 230 6.27 8.28 3.93
N LYS A 231 7.09 8.90 4.79
CA LYS A 231 8.42 9.34 4.40
C LYS A 231 9.34 8.13 4.31
N ALA A 232 9.97 7.94 3.17
CA ALA A 232 10.85 6.80 2.95
C ALA A 232 12.14 7.25 2.25
N PRO A 233 13.28 6.61 2.53
CA PRO A 233 14.48 6.75 1.73
C PRO A 233 14.29 6.11 0.36
N ALA A 234 15.19 6.41 -0.56
CA ALA A 234 15.21 5.84 -1.89
C ALA A 234 16.61 5.30 -2.23
N CYS A 235 16.67 4.49 -3.27
CA CYS A 235 17.93 4.14 -3.92
C CYS A 235 17.72 4.05 -5.45
N THR A 236 18.82 4.03 -6.19
CA THR A 236 18.74 3.72 -7.61
C THR A 236 18.51 2.23 -7.83
N ILE A 237 17.92 1.87 -8.97
CA ILE A 237 17.74 0.46 -9.37
C ILE A 237 19.10 -0.23 -9.49
N GLY A 238 20.12 0.47 -10.00
CA GLY A 238 21.50 -0.05 -10.06
C GLY A 238 22.07 -0.37 -8.66
N THR A 239 21.91 0.55 -7.71
CA THR A 239 22.28 0.34 -6.29
C THR A 239 21.58 -0.85 -5.68
N GLN A 240 20.25 -0.95 -5.90
CA GLN A 240 19.46 -2.05 -5.36
C GLN A 240 19.86 -3.41 -5.94
N ALA A 241 20.10 -3.48 -7.26
CA ALA A 241 20.55 -4.70 -7.93
C ALA A 241 21.94 -5.12 -7.43
N GLN A 242 22.89 -4.19 -7.28
CA GLN A 242 24.21 -4.47 -6.74
C GLN A 242 24.11 -5.00 -5.30
N ALA A 243 23.29 -4.39 -4.44
CA ALA A 243 23.09 -4.85 -3.07
C ALA A 243 22.56 -6.30 -3.02
N VAL A 244 21.62 -6.67 -3.89
CA VAL A 244 21.11 -8.05 -3.99
C VAL A 244 22.19 -9.00 -4.50
N CYS A 245 22.98 -8.61 -5.53
CA CYS A 245 24.11 -9.41 -6.00
C CYS A 245 25.09 -9.74 -4.87
N GLU A 246 25.51 -8.74 -4.10
CA GLU A 246 26.47 -8.93 -3.01
C GLU A 246 25.92 -9.85 -1.90
N LEU A 247 24.62 -9.74 -1.58
CA LEU A 247 23.98 -10.60 -0.59
C LEU A 247 23.91 -12.07 -1.02
N PHE A 248 23.57 -12.32 -2.27
CA PHE A 248 23.31 -13.68 -2.77
C PHE A 248 24.46 -14.30 -3.57
N GLY A 249 25.60 -13.59 -3.72
CA GLY A 249 26.80 -14.10 -4.40
C GLY A 249 26.74 -13.99 -5.92
N GLY A 250 25.86 -13.17 -6.46
CA GLY A 250 25.90 -12.75 -7.86
C GLY A 250 27.05 -11.78 -8.12
N LYS A 251 27.41 -11.60 -9.38
CA LYS A 251 28.45 -10.66 -9.79
C LYS A 251 27.84 -9.41 -10.39
N LYS A 252 28.48 -8.26 -10.16
CA LYS A 252 28.00 -6.97 -10.70
C LYS A 252 28.01 -6.99 -12.24
N GLU A 253 28.95 -7.71 -12.83
CA GLU A 253 29.09 -7.87 -14.29
C GLU A 253 27.93 -8.65 -14.91
N ASP A 254 27.22 -9.44 -14.11
CA ASP A 254 26.06 -10.22 -14.55
C ASP A 254 24.76 -9.37 -14.60
N ILE A 255 24.82 -8.09 -14.25
CA ILE A 255 23.65 -7.21 -14.31
C ILE A 255 23.42 -6.75 -15.75
N LYS A 256 22.30 -7.17 -16.33
CA LYS A 256 21.91 -6.85 -17.71
C LYS A 256 20.85 -5.74 -17.73
N VAL A 257 21.18 -4.65 -18.43
CA VAL A 257 20.19 -3.56 -18.68
C VAL A 257 19.30 -3.97 -19.84
N ILE A 258 17.97 -3.97 -19.63
CA ILE A 258 16.98 -4.33 -20.66
C ILE A 258 16.21 -3.13 -21.23
N GLY A 259 16.43 -1.92 -20.67
CA GLY A 259 15.73 -0.69 -21.07
C GLY A 259 14.42 -0.44 -20.31
N ILE A 260 13.92 0.79 -20.47
CA ILE A 260 12.71 1.27 -19.79
C ILE A 260 11.49 0.59 -20.38
N ARG A 261 10.57 0.09 -19.54
CA ARG A 261 9.31 -0.50 -19.98
C ARG A 261 8.23 0.57 -20.14
N HIS A 262 7.21 0.25 -20.94
CA HIS A 262 6.03 1.12 -21.06
C HIS A 262 5.36 1.35 -19.70
N GLY A 263 5.03 2.61 -19.39
CA GLY A 263 4.37 2.97 -18.13
C GLY A 263 5.28 3.03 -16.89
N GLU A 264 6.61 2.93 -17.05
CA GLU A 264 7.59 3.14 -15.98
C GLU A 264 8.08 4.58 -15.94
N LYS A 265 8.22 5.12 -14.72
CA LYS A 265 8.78 6.46 -14.47
C LYS A 265 10.26 6.37 -14.13
N MET A 266 11.02 7.43 -14.41
CA MET A 266 12.41 7.57 -13.95
C MET A 266 12.50 7.66 -12.43
N TYR A 267 11.54 8.31 -11.80
CA TYR A 267 11.40 8.43 -10.35
C TYR A 267 9.92 8.39 -9.95
N GLU A 268 9.64 8.04 -8.70
CA GLU A 268 8.29 8.00 -8.16
C GLU A 268 8.03 9.20 -7.24
N THR A 269 6.79 9.69 -7.25
CA THR A 269 6.36 10.85 -6.44
C THR A 269 5.37 10.40 -5.38
N LEU A 270 5.58 10.80 -4.14
CA LEU A 270 4.67 10.54 -3.02
C LEU A 270 3.77 11.73 -2.70
N LEU A 271 4.28 12.97 -2.86
CA LEU A 271 3.48 14.20 -2.78
C LEU A 271 3.68 15.00 -4.05
N THR A 272 2.58 15.39 -4.69
CA THR A 272 2.61 16.35 -5.81
C THR A 272 2.92 17.75 -5.31
N ASN A 273 3.30 18.66 -6.21
CA ASN A 273 3.54 20.06 -5.87
C ASN A 273 2.31 20.69 -5.20
N GLU A 274 1.12 20.41 -5.73
CA GLU A 274 -0.15 20.94 -5.22
C GLU A 274 -0.49 20.38 -3.83
N GLU A 275 -0.18 19.12 -3.59
CA GLU A 275 -0.37 18.50 -2.27
C GLU A 275 0.63 19.04 -1.26
N CYS A 276 1.88 19.28 -1.65
CA CYS A 276 2.90 19.89 -0.79
C CYS A 276 2.48 21.27 -0.26
N ALA A 277 1.72 22.04 -1.06
CA ALA A 277 1.26 23.36 -0.64
C ALA A 277 0.47 23.35 0.68
N LYS A 278 -0.24 22.26 0.96
CA LYS A 278 -1.08 22.06 2.16
C LYS A 278 -0.67 20.90 3.05
N ALA A 279 0.43 20.22 2.71
CA ALA A 279 0.92 19.09 3.50
C ALA A 279 1.40 19.54 4.89
N ILE A 280 1.03 18.78 5.90
CA ILE A 280 1.44 18.95 7.29
C ILE A 280 2.50 17.90 7.58
N ASP A 281 3.65 18.34 8.09
CA ASP A 281 4.73 17.45 8.54
C ASP A 281 4.38 16.88 9.92
N MET A 282 4.32 15.55 10.01
CA MET A 282 4.03 14.80 11.24
C MET A 282 5.20 13.88 11.63
N GLY A 283 6.44 14.32 11.42
CA GLY A 283 7.65 13.54 11.72
C GLY A 283 7.95 12.53 10.61
N ASN A 284 7.65 11.25 10.83
CA ASN A 284 7.89 10.19 9.85
C ASN A 284 6.84 10.15 8.72
N PHE A 285 5.79 10.97 8.82
CA PHE A 285 4.67 10.98 7.91
C PHE A 285 4.37 12.40 7.42
N TYR A 286 3.71 12.50 6.27
CA TYR A 286 2.99 13.70 5.87
C TYR A 286 1.49 13.43 5.93
N ARG A 287 0.73 14.47 6.29
CA ARG A 287 -0.71 14.49 6.22
C ARG A 287 -1.13 15.55 5.20
N VAL A 288 -1.92 15.17 4.22
CA VAL A 288 -2.57 16.10 3.28
C VAL A 288 -4.06 16.17 3.63
N PRO A 289 -4.51 17.28 4.23
CA PRO A 289 -5.91 17.43 4.58
C PRO A 289 -6.81 17.45 3.34
N ALA A 290 -8.02 16.89 3.47
CA ALA A 290 -9.02 17.00 2.42
C ALA A 290 -9.46 18.46 2.21
N ASP A 291 -9.84 18.77 0.99
CA ASP A 291 -10.57 20.00 0.71
C ASP A 291 -12.05 19.80 1.10
N ASN A 292 -12.39 20.27 2.30
CA ASN A 292 -13.75 20.17 2.87
C ASN A 292 -14.65 21.34 2.49
N ARG A 293 -14.23 22.20 1.56
CA ARG A 293 -15.09 23.27 1.05
C ARG A 293 -16.30 22.65 0.35
N GLY A 294 -17.49 23.11 0.71
CA GLY A 294 -18.74 22.68 0.08
C GLY A 294 -18.81 23.09 -1.40
N LEU A 295 -19.72 22.44 -2.15
CA LEU A 295 -20.03 22.78 -3.54
C LEU A 295 -20.67 24.17 -3.71
N ASN A 296 -20.49 25.08 -2.75
CA ASN A 296 -20.82 26.47 -2.96
C ASN A 296 -19.74 27.09 -3.84
N TYR A 297 -19.98 27.10 -5.15
CA TYR A 297 -19.07 27.58 -6.17
C TYR A 297 -18.50 28.98 -5.90
N ASP A 298 -19.25 29.83 -5.21
CA ASP A 298 -18.78 31.17 -4.86
C ASP A 298 -17.56 31.17 -3.94
N LYS A 299 -17.50 30.25 -2.97
CA LYS A 299 -16.31 30.09 -2.11
C LYS A 299 -15.15 29.43 -2.84
N TYR A 300 -15.42 28.46 -3.70
CA TYR A 300 -14.40 27.80 -4.50
C TYR A 300 -13.62 28.79 -5.40
N PHE A 301 -14.29 29.81 -5.94
CA PHE A 301 -13.68 30.81 -6.83
C PHE A 301 -13.11 32.04 -6.11
N LYS A 302 -13.48 32.30 -4.86
CA LYS A 302 -13.09 33.51 -4.13
C LYS A 302 -12.08 33.30 -3.02
N GLU A 303 -11.92 32.07 -2.49
CA GLU A 303 -11.05 31.77 -1.35
C GLU A 303 -9.96 30.80 -1.78
N GLY A 304 -8.74 31.29 -1.96
CA GLY A 304 -7.50 30.50 -2.06
C GLY A 304 -6.85 30.33 -0.69
N ASP A 305 -5.91 29.43 -0.56
CA ASP A 305 -5.06 29.32 0.62
C ASP A 305 -3.80 30.17 0.39
N GLU A 306 -3.63 31.20 1.22
CA GLU A 306 -2.47 32.11 1.15
C GLU A 306 -1.19 31.46 1.69
N LYS A 307 -1.31 30.39 2.50
CA LYS A 307 -0.18 29.67 3.08
C LYS A 307 0.31 28.61 2.12
N ARG A 308 1.37 28.91 1.41
CA ARG A 308 2.05 27.93 0.54
C ARG A 308 3.27 27.35 1.26
N ASN A 309 3.33 26.02 1.35
CA ASN A 309 4.56 25.33 1.77
C ASN A 309 5.64 25.54 0.70
N THR A 310 6.88 25.65 1.11
CA THR A 310 8.05 25.82 0.22
C THR A 310 8.50 24.55 -0.49
N LEU A 311 7.97 23.38 -0.11
CA LEU A 311 8.23 22.12 -0.79
C LEU A 311 7.65 22.16 -2.21
N THR A 312 8.47 21.76 -3.20
CA THR A 312 8.04 21.70 -4.60
C THR A 312 7.33 20.40 -4.93
N GLU A 313 7.84 19.27 -4.46
CA GLU A 313 7.25 17.93 -4.46
C GLU A 313 8.07 17.02 -3.55
N PHE A 314 7.55 15.84 -3.17
CA PHE A 314 8.32 14.82 -2.47
C PHE A 314 8.40 13.57 -3.33
N ASN A 315 9.59 13.28 -3.84
CA ASN A 315 9.83 12.20 -4.79
C ASN A 315 11.10 11.39 -4.45
N SER A 316 11.32 10.30 -5.15
CA SER A 316 12.44 9.40 -4.89
C SER A 316 13.81 9.94 -5.30
N ASN A 317 13.89 11.13 -5.95
CA ASN A 317 15.16 11.82 -6.24
C ASN A 317 15.53 12.85 -5.17
N ASN A 318 14.58 13.38 -4.40
CA ASN A 318 14.81 14.44 -3.41
C ASN A 318 14.61 14.01 -1.95
N THR A 319 14.54 12.70 -1.71
CA THR A 319 14.62 12.12 -0.37
C THR A 319 16.05 11.64 -0.06
N ARG A 320 16.28 11.08 1.13
CA ARG A 320 17.56 10.44 1.47
C ARG A 320 17.84 9.30 0.51
N ILE A 321 18.92 9.41 -0.26
CA ILE A 321 19.37 8.37 -1.20
C ILE A 321 20.36 7.45 -0.46
N LEU A 322 20.05 6.16 -0.41
CA LEU A 322 20.90 5.15 0.22
C LEU A 322 21.99 4.69 -0.76
N ASN A 323 23.20 4.50 -0.24
CA ASN A 323 24.29 3.84 -0.97
C ASN A 323 24.12 2.31 -0.95
N VAL A 324 25.08 1.58 -1.57
CA VAL A 324 25.00 0.11 -1.68
C VAL A 324 24.99 -0.57 -0.30
N GLU A 325 25.86 -0.14 0.62
CA GLU A 325 25.95 -0.76 1.95
C GLU A 325 24.69 -0.50 2.79
N GLU A 326 24.17 0.72 2.77
CA GLU A 326 22.91 1.06 3.47
C GLU A 326 21.72 0.29 2.87
N THR A 327 21.67 0.18 1.54
CA THR A 327 20.62 -0.58 0.83
C THR A 327 20.70 -2.06 1.16
N LYS A 328 21.90 -2.62 1.17
CA LYS A 328 22.19 -4.01 1.53
C LYS A 328 21.78 -4.31 2.97
N ALA A 329 22.14 -3.43 3.92
CA ALA A 329 21.74 -3.59 5.31
C ALA A 329 20.21 -3.56 5.46
N LYS A 330 19.52 -2.65 4.76
CA LYS A 330 18.05 -2.55 4.78
C LYS A 330 17.38 -3.77 4.14
N ILE A 331 17.89 -4.29 3.03
CA ILE A 331 17.39 -5.51 2.40
C ILE A 331 17.64 -6.73 3.32
N ALA A 332 18.85 -6.86 3.88
CA ALA A 332 19.20 -7.97 4.75
C ALA A 332 18.37 -8.06 6.04
N SER A 333 17.80 -6.94 6.52
CA SER A 333 16.96 -6.92 7.72
C SER A 333 15.56 -7.55 7.51
N LEU A 334 15.14 -7.79 6.26
CA LEU A 334 13.82 -8.33 5.96
C LEU A 334 13.73 -9.83 6.26
N ALA A 335 12.67 -10.26 6.94
CA ALA A 335 12.45 -11.67 7.29
C ALA A 335 12.52 -12.59 6.05
N TYR A 336 11.89 -12.21 4.95
CA TYR A 336 11.98 -12.95 3.68
C TYR A 336 13.43 -13.15 3.21
N ILE A 337 14.27 -12.14 3.34
CA ILE A 337 15.69 -12.21 2.93
C ILE A 337 16.48 -13.10 3.88
N GLN A 338 16.21 -13.03 5.18
CA GLN A 338 16.84 -13.91 6.18
C GLN A 338 16.55 -15.39 5.87
N ASP A 339 15.27 -15.70 5.57
CA ASP A 339 14.87 -17.05 5.17
C ASP A 339 15.56 -17.51 3.87
N GLU A 340 15.70 -16.60 2.89
CA GLU A 340 16.36 -16.92 1.61
C GLU A 340 17.88 -17.10 1.76
N LEU A 341 18.54 -16.32 2.62
CA LEU A 341 19.97 -16.46 2.94
C LEU A 341 20.24 -17.77 3.68
N ALA A 342 19.41 -18.13 4.67
CA ALA A 342 19.52 -19.39 5.38
C ALA A 342 19.43 -20.62 4.45
N LYS A 343 18.59 -20.57 3.39
CA LYS A 343 18.50 -21.65 2.37
C LYS A 343 19.75 -21.81 1.51
N VAL A 344 20.56 -20.77 1.36
CA VAL A 344 21.81 -20.80 0.58
C VAL A 344 23.07 -20.91 1.45
N GLY A 345 22.91 -21.16 2.76
CA GLY A 345 24.01 -21.39 3.70
C GLY A 345 24.83 -20.13 4.00
N LYS A 346 24.21 -18.95 3.95
CA LYS A 346 24.82 -17.65 4.25
C LYS A 346 24.19 -17.00 5.47
#